data_e6625cff230753afeaf09ca9daa3572a
#
_entry.id   e6625cff230753afeaf09ca9daa3572a
#
_cell.length_a   1.000
_cell.length_b   1.000
_cell.length_c   1.000
_cell.angle_alpha   90.00
_cell.angle_beta   90.00
_cell.angle_gamma   90.00
#
_symmetry.space_group_name_H-M   'P 1'
#
loop_
_entity.id
_entity.type
_entity.pdbx_description
1 polymer ?
#
loop_
_entity_poly.entity_id
_entity_poly.type
_entity_poly.pdbx_seq_one_letter_code
_entity_poly.pdbx_strand_id
1 'polypeptide(L)' 'MNKVRIKSLEKAIEFLAQGKEIVEDAWYQEDEYLANIPDNLRNSERAYASEEAVAQLEEIGEVIDQAIDSIYEIVGI' A
#
# COMPACT_ATOMS: atom_id res chain seq x y z
N MET A 1 -3.90 -28.31 -2.35
CA MET A 1 -3.41 -27.62 -3.54
C MET A 1 -2.10 -28.25 -3.98
N ASN A 2 -1.84 -28.34 -5.28
CA ASN A 2 -0.59 -29.00 -5.74
C ASN A 2 0.62 -28.06 -5.61
N LYS A 3 1.82 -28.66 -5.71
CA LYS A 3 3.08 -27.92 -5.53
C LYS A 3 3.29 -26.81 -6.54
N VAL A 4 2.80 -27.00 -7.77
CA VAL A 4 2.95 -25.97 -8.82
C VAL A 4 2.18 -24.72 -8.48
N ARG A 5 0.94 -24.87 -8.03
CA ARG A 5 0.10 -23.72 -7.64
C ARG A 5 0.63 -23.06 -6.37
N ILE A 6 1.14 -23.85 -5.42
CA ILE A 6 1.73 -23.29 -4.20
C ILE A 6 2.94 -22.41 -4.56
N LYS A 7 3.82 -22.87 -5.43
CA LYS A 7 4.98 -22.08 -5.86
C LYS A 7 4.56 -20.79 -6.59
N SER A 8 3.52 -20.87 -7.42
CA SER A 8 2.99 -19.70 -8.12
C SER A 8 2.47 -18.66 -7.12
N LEU A 9 1.77 -19.12 -6.10
CA LEU A 9 1.22 -18.23 -5.07
C LEU A 9 2.31 -17.63 -4.17
N GLU A 10 3.36 -18.41 -3.87
CA GLU A 10 4.51 -17.87 -3.14
C GLU A 10 5.17 -16.75 -3.93
N LYS A 11 5.25 -16.89 -5.25
CA LYS A 11 5.77 -15.82 -6.11
C LYS A 11 4.86 -14.60 -6.12
N ALA A 12 3.55 -14.81 -6.10
CA ALA A 12 2.58 -13.71 -5.99
C ALA A 12 2.80 -12.93 -4.70
N ILE A 13 3.08 -13.61 -3.58
CA ILE A 13 3.39 -12.96 -2.32
C ILE A 13 4.62 -12.05 -2.46
N GLU A 14 5.68 -12.52 -3.14
CA GLU A 14 6.88 -11.71 -3.36
C GLU A 14 6.55 -10.44 -4.15
N PHE A 15 5.77 -10.54 -5.22
CA PHE A 15 5.39 -9.38 -6.03
C PHE A 15 4.49 -8.43 -5.27
N LEU A 16 3.56 -8.96 -4.48
CA LEU A 16 2.69 -8.13 -3.63
C LEU A 16 3.51 -7.38 -2.59
N ALA A 17 4.48 -8.05 -1.97
CA ALA A 17 5.36 -7.40 -1.00
C ALA A 17 6.19 -6.28 -1.62
N GLN A 18 6.72 -6.49 -2.84
CA GLN A 18 7.43 -5.46 -3.57
C GLN A 18 6.51 -4.29 -3.94
N GLY A 19 5.30 -4.60 -4.39
CA GLY A 19 4.30 -3.57 -4.69
C GLY A 19 3.93 -2.77 -3.47
N LYS A 20 3.82 -3.42 -2.32
CA LYS A 20 3.53 -2.75 -1.06
C LYS A 20 4.63 -1.75 -0.69
N GLU A 21 5.90 -2.12 -0.87
CA GLU A 21 7.01 -1.20 -0.61
C GLU A 21 6.91 0.08 -1.45
N ILE A 22 6.54 -0.08 -2.73
CA ILE A 22 6.36 1.07 -3.63
C ILE A 22 5.21 1.96 -3.15
N VAL A 23 4.10 1.35 -2.73
CA VAL A 23 2.95 2.07 -2.19
C VAL A 23 3.33 2.82 -0.90
N GLU A 24 4.07 2.17 -0.02
CA GLU A 24 4.54 2.79 1.23
C GLU A 24 5.46 3.98 0.96
N ASP A 25 6.37 3.86 -0.02
CA ASP A 25 7.23 4.97 -0.40
C ASP A 25 6.41 6.15 -0.93
N ALA A 26 5.39 5.88 -1.74
CA ALA A 26 4.49 6.91 -2.22
C ALA A 26 3.72 7.57 -1.07
N TRP A 27 3.28 6.76 -0.10
CA TRP A 27 2.61 7.26 1.11
C TRP A 27 3.52 8.21 1.89
N TYR A 28 4.77 7.81 2.14
CA TYR A 28 5.72 8.64 2.88
C TYR A 28 6.00 9.96 2.16
N GLN A 29 6.17 9.92 0.85
CA GLN A 29 6.44 11.12 0.06
C GLN A 29 5.24 12.07 0.08
N GLU A 30 4.04 11.54 -0.08
CA GLU A 30 2.82 12.36 -0.06
C GLU A 30 2.54 12.92 1.33
N ASP A 31 2.77 12.12 2.38
CA ASP A 31 2.60 12.56 3.76
C ASP A 31 3.58 13.69 4.10
N GLU A 32 4.84 13.56 3.66
CA GLU A 32 5.83 14.61 3.84
C GLU A 32 5.45 15.89 3.09
N TYR A 33 4.98 15.74 1.86
CA TYR A 33 4.49 16.88 1.07
C TYR A 33 3.35 17.60 1.81
N LEU A 34 2.39 16.85 2.32
CA LEU A 34 1.26 17.39 3.06
C LEU A 34 1.73 18.12 4.32
N ALA A 35 2.66 17.54 5.06
CA ALA A 35 3.20 18.13 6.29
C ALA A 35 3.91 19.45 6.03
N ASN A 36 4.46 19.65 4.84
CA ASN A 36 5.22 20.83 4.46
C ASN A 36 4.37 21.92 3.77
N ILE A 37 3.09 21.70 3.58
CA ILE A 37 2.20 22.71 3.02
C ILE A 37 2.09 23.85 4.05
N PRO A 38 2.32 25.12 3.63
CA PRO A 38 2.18 26.26 4.54
C PRO A 38 0.76 26.37 5.12
N ASP A 39 0.64 26.85 6.35
CA ASP A 39 -0.64 26.95 7.05
C ASP A 39 -1.70 27.71 6.25
N ASN A 40 -1.29 28.76 5.55
CA ASN A 40 -2.23 29.56 4.76
C ASN A 40 -2.75 28.84 3.51
N LEU A 41 -2.15 27.68 3.15
CA LEU A 41 -2.58 26.88 2.01
C LEU A 41 -3.21 25.56 2.42
N ARG A 42 -3.41 25.32 3.71
CA ARG A 42 -4.00 24.07 4.24
C ARG A 42 -5.45 23.85 3.80
N ASN A 43 -6.13 24.90 3.41
CA ASN A 43 -7.52 24.82 2.93
C ASN A 43 -7.63 24.85 1.41
N SER A 44 -6.51 24.65 0.70
CA SER A 44 -6.51 24.60 -0.76
C SER A 44 -6.99 23.25 -1.27
N GLU A 45 -7.45 23.21 -2.53
CA GLU A 45 -7.82 21.96 -3.19
C GLU A 45 -6.66 20.98 -3.23
N ARG A 46 -5.44 21.50 -3.42
CA ARG A 46 -4.22 20.68 -3.46
C ARG A 46 -3.98 20.00 -2.10
N ALA A 47 -4.20 20.72 -1.00
CA ALA A 47 -4.04 20.14 0.33
C ALA A 47 -5.07 19.05 0.58
N TYR A 48 -6.32 19.27 0.19
CA TYR A 48 -7.38 18.27 0.35
C TYR A 48 -7.10 17.03 -0.51
N ALA A 49 -6.65 17.23 -1.73
CA ALA A 49 -6.29 16.11 -2.63
C ALA A 49 -5.15 15.28 -2.03
N SER A 50 -4.17 15.95 -1.42
CA SER A 50 -3.04 15.28 -0.78
C SER A 50 -3.48 14.50 0.47
N GLU A 51 -4.37 15.06 1.29
CA GLU A 51 -4.93 14.36 2.45
C GLU A 51 -5.67 13.10 2.02
N GLU A 52 -6.46 13.19 0.95
CA GLU A 52 -7.17 12.05 0.41
C GLU A 52 -6.22 11.00 -0.12
N ALA A 53 -5.17 11.42 -0.85
CA ALA A 53 -4.16 10.51 -1.39
C ALA A 53 -3.44 9.76 -0.26
N VAL A 54 -3.06 10.44 0.81
CA VAL A 54 -2.41 9.81 1.98
C VAL A 54 -3.33 8.74 2.57
N ALA A 55 -4.60 9.07 2.79
CA ALA A 55 -5.56 8.13 3.35
C ALA A 55 -5.77 6.91 2.45
N GLN A 56 -5.88 7.12 1.14
CA GLN A 56 -6.08 6.04 0.19
C GLN A 56 -4.85 5.15 0.06
N LEU A 57 -3.65 5.73 0.07
CA LEU A 57 -2.42 4.94 -0.01
C LEU A 57 -2.24 4.06 1.24
N GLU A 58 -2.60 4.58 2.41
CA GLU A 58 -2.58 3.79 3.65
C GLU A 58 -3.54 2.59 3.55
N GLU A 59 -4.75 2.83 3.06
CA GLU A 59 -5.74 1.78 2.87
C GLU A 59 -5.27 0.73 1.86
N ILE A 60 -4.67 1.16 0.75
CA ILE A 60 -4.12 0.23 -0.25
C ILE A 60 -3.06 -0.67 0.37
N GLY A 61 -2.17 -0.12 1.19
CA GLY A 61 -1.17 -0.91 1.89
C GLY A 61 -1.79 -1.98 2.78
N GLU A 62 -2.84 -1.65 3.51
CA GLU A 62 -3.56 -2.60 4.36
C GLU A 62 -4.25 -3.70 3.54
N VAL A 63 -4.84 -3.34 2.40
CA VAL A 63 -5.48 -4.31 1.50
C VAL A 63 -4.44 -5.28 0.93
N ILE A 64 -3.26 -4.79 0.57
CA ILE A 64 -2.18 -5.66 0.09
C ILE A 64 -1.75 -6.64 1.20
N ASP A 65 -1.61 -6.17 2.43
CA ASP A 65 -1.28 -7.05 3.57
C ASP A 65 -2.34 -8.12 3.77
N GLN A 66 -3.61 -7.76 3.69
CA GLN A 66 -4.70 -8.73 3.81
C GLN A 66 -4.66 -9.76 2.70
N ALA A 67 -4.34 -9.33 1.48
CA ALA A 67 -4.21 -10.24 0.35
C ALA A 67 -3.06 -11.24 0.57
N ILE A 68 -1.92 -10.76 1.06
CA ILE A 68 -0.77 -11.61 1.38
C ILE A 68 -1.16 -12.63 2.47
N ASP A 69 -1.79 -12.18 3.55
CA ASP A 69 -2.22 -13.05 4.63
C ASP A 69 -3.18 -14.13 4.14
N SER A 70 -4.12 -13.76 3.27
CA SER A 70 -5.06 -14.70 2.69
C SER A 70 -4.37 -15.77 1.83
N ILE A 71 -3.33 -15.38 1.11
CA ILE A 71 -2.55 -16.33 0.31
C ILE A 71 -1.79 -17.29 1.23
N TYR A 72 -1.19 -16.78 2.32
CA TYR A 72 -0.52 -17.64 3.32
C TYR A 72 -1.48 -18.68 3.89
N GLU A 73 -2.71 -18.31 4.17
CA GLU A 73 -3.72 -19.27 4.66
C GLU A 73 -3.98 -20.38 3.65
N ILE A 74 -4.08 -20.03 2.37
CA ILE A 74 -4.35 -21.01 1.31
C ILE A 74 -3.18 -21.98 1.14
N VAL A 75 -1.94 -21.50 1.20
CA VAL A 75 -0.76 -22.34 0.99
C VAL A 75 -0.28 -23.04 2.26
N GLY A 76 -0.84 -22.71 3.40
CA GLY A 76 -0.53 -23.38 4.67
C GLY A 76 0.79 -22.96 5.31
N ILE A 77 1.23 -21.73 5.01
CA ILE A 77 2.49 -21.20 5.58
C ILE A 77 2.21 -20.34 6.80
#